data_4472a6621a2a1eabfc64e0bd7dc831b6
#
_entry.id   4472a6621a2a1eabfc64e0bd7dc831b6
#
_cell.length_a   1.000
_cell.length_b   1.000
_cell.length_c   1.000
_cell.angle_alpha   90.00
_cell.angle_beta   90.00
_cell.angle_gamma   90.00
#
_symmetry.space_group_name_H-M   'P 1'
#
loop_
_entity.id
_entity.type
_entity.pdbx_description
1 polymer ?
#
loop_
_entity_poly.entity_id
_entity_poly.type
_entity_poly.pdbx_seq_one_letter_code
_entity_poly.pdbx_strand_id
1 'polypeptide(L)'
;VKKNFDVIIAGGGLAGLTAAIQLSQHFNVLVIDPDTYPRHKMCGEYLSMEVNLYLKSLGINVNDLSDVEIDNFSFTRGSRSIKTATLPLGGIGISRYSLDLELYNKAREKADFLLDRVFDVTLIDNHFKVITSNHVLFAKQVIIATGKRSLLDKKFARPFIQKKSPWLAVKMHYKFDMPNDLVELHAYKGGYAGLSKVENGNVNLCYLVNYKSFKDYKDIPTFNNKVLTQNRALKEFFKNAIPVWEKPISISQISFEQKEPVEGKLLMIGDTAGLIHPLCGNGMAMAIHSAQMASNYVTQYLHNHITQDQMLINYSTNWRKTFSSRLRYGRWLQKILLHKT
;
A
#
# COMPACT_ATOMS: atom_id res chain seq x y z
N VAL A 1 -5.35 -25.37 -15.47
CA VAL A 1 -5.68 -24.55 -14.31
C VAL A 1 -7.03 -24.99 -13.78
N LYS A 2 -7.14 -25.23 -12.47
CA LYS A 2 -8.40 -25.47 -11.76
C LYS A 2 -9.35 -24.31 -12.03
N LYS A 3 -10.63 -24.58 -12.30
CA LYS A 3 -11.57 -23.52 -12.70
C LYS A 3 -12.41 -22.95 -11.57
N ASN A 4 -12.56 -23.70 -10.46
CA ASN A 4 -13.43 -23.34 -9.35
C ASN A 4 -12.64 -23.20 -8.05
N PHE A 5 -12.88 -22.11 -7.33
CA PHE A 5 -12.24 -21.78 -6.06
C PHE A 5 -13.29 -21.37 -5.02
N ASP A 6 -12.95 -21.46 -3.75
CA ASP A 6 -13.78 -20.83 -2.71
C ASP A 6 -13.59 -19.32 -2.73
N VAL A 7 -12.34 -18.87 -2.84
CA VAL A 7 -12.00 -17.44 -2.90
C VAL A 7 -11.00 -17.15 -4.01
N ILE A 8 -11.26 -16.12 -4.81
CA ILE A 8 -10.29 -15.53 -5.71
C ILE A 8 -9.91 -14.14 -5.19
N ILE A 9 -8.60 -13.86 -5.09
CA ILE A 9 -8.05 -12.58 -4.69
C ILE A 9 -7.40 -11.93 -5.91
N ALA A 10 -7.96 -10.81 -6.36
CA ALA A 10 -7.41 -10.03 -7.47
C ALA A 10 -6.39 -9.03 -6.94
N GLY A 11 -5.12 -9.34 -7.08
CA GLY A 11 -3.96 -8.55 -6.65
C GLY A 11 -3.18 -9.17 -5.51
N GLY A 12 -1.88 -9.39 -5.73
CA GLY A 12 -0.92 -9.98 -4.79
C GLY A 12 0.01 -8.91 -4.15
N GLY A 13 -0.56 -7.83 -3.66
CA GLY A 13 0.14 -6.88 -2.78
C GLY A 13 -0.01 -7.27 -1.31
N LEU A 14 0.46 -6.42 -0.36
CA LEU A 14 0.37 -6.69 1.09
C LEU A 14 -1.01 -7.20 1.53
N ALA A 15 -2.08 -6.51 1.13
CA ALA A 15 -3.42 -6.89 1.52
C ALA A 15 -3.85 -8.23 0.93
N GLY A 16 -3.60 -8.45 -0.37
CA GLY A 16 -3.98 -9.69 -1.04
C GLY A 16 -3.21 -10.90 -0.51
N LEU A 17 -1.90 -10.78 -0.32
CA LEU A 17 -1.06 -11.85 0.25
C LEU A 17 -1.45 -12.16 1.71
N THR A 18 -1.69 -11.12 2.52
CA THR A 18 -2.16 -11.31 3.90
C THR A 18 -3.50 -12.05 3.96
N ALA A 19 -4.46 -11.67 3.09
CA ALA A 19 -5.74 -12.36 3.00
C ALA A 19 -5.57 -13.81 2.50
N ALA A 20 -4.67 -14.04 1.54
CA ALA A 20 -4.39 -15.37 1.03
C ALA A 20 -3.85 -16.30 2.11
N ILE A 21 -2.88 -15.85 2.93
CA ILE A 21 -2.31 -16.65 4.04
C ILE A 21 -3.42 -17.06 5.02
N GLN A 22 -4.28 -16.13 5.42
CA GLN A 22 -5.33 -16.41 6.39
C GLN A 22 -6.40 -17.33 5.82
N LEU A 23 -6.92 -17.04 4.62
CA LEU A 23 -8.04 -17.78 4.03
C LEU A 23 -7.64 -19.18 3.55
N SER A 24 -6.41 -19.35 3.05
CA SER A 24 -5.95 -20.66 2.57
C SER A 24 -5.73 -21.69 3.69
N GLN A 25 -5.85 -21.30 4.97
CA GLN A 25 -5.89 -22.26 6.07
C GLN A 25 -7.15 -23.14 6.02
N HIS A 26 -8.25 -22.66 5.43
CA HIS A 26 -9.56 -23.30 5.47
C HIS A 26 -10.20 -23.47 4.09
N PHE A 27 -9.77 -22.73 3.10
CA PHE A 27 -10.43 -22.62 1.80
C PHE A 27 -9.46 -22.80 0.65
N ASN A 28 -10.00 -23.16 -0.52
CA ASN A 28 -9.26 -23.19 -1.76
C ASN A 28 -9.16 -21.76 -2.34
N VAL A 29 -7.98 -21.18 -2.24
CA VAL A 29 -7.72 -19.77 -2.59
C VAL A 29 -6.83 -19.67 -3.82
N LEU A 30 -7.20 -18.79 -4.75
CA LEU A 30 -6.36 -18.37 -5.87
C LEU A 30 -6.02 -16.88 -5.74
N VAL A 31 -4.74 -16.55 -5.82
CA VAL A 31 -4.26 -15.17 -6.00
C VAL A 31 -3.91 -14.93 -7.46
N ILE A 32 -4.42 -13.86 -8.04
CA ILE A 32 -4.12 -13.44 -9.42
C ILE A 32 -3.40 -12.11 -9.38
N ASP A 33 -2.14 -12.08 -9.84
CA ASP A 33 -1.34 -10.84 -9.92
C ASP A 33 -0.53 -10.85 -11.23
N PRO A 34 -0.42 -9.72 -11.95
CA PRO A 34 0.31 -9.67 -13.22
C PRO A 34 1.83 -9.65 -13.09
N ASP A 35 2.36 -9.50 -11.90
CA ASP A 35 3.79 -9.36 -11.67
C ASP A 35 4.35 -10.50 -10.80
N THR A 36 5.62 -10.84 -11.02
CA THR A 36 6.36 -11.82 -10.23
C THR A 36 6.90 -11.24 -8.91
N TYR A 37 7.39 -12.10 -8.04
CA TYR A 37 8.08 -11.75 -6.79
C TYR A 37 9.56 -12.16 -6.85
N PRO A 38 10.47 -11.42 -6.19
CA PRO A 38 10.26 -10.16 -5.47
C PRO A 38 10.20 -8.95 -6.40
N ARG A 39 9.59 -7.84 -5.94
CA ARG A 39 9.50 -6.60 -6.70
C ARG A 39 9.41 -5.37 -5.81
N HIS A 40 9.99 -4.27 -6.24
CA HIS A 40 9.79 -2.98 -5.58
C HIS A 40 8.44 -2.36 -5.93
N LYS A 41 7.79 -1.76 -4.95
CA LYS A 41 6.52 -1.01 -5.12
C LYS A 41 6.63 0.40 -4.54
N MET A 42 5.82 1.31 -5.07
CA MET A 42 5.72 2.68 -4.57
C MET A 42 5.21 2.70 -3.13
N CYS A 43 6.10 2.96 -2.16
CA CYS A 43 5.83 2.92 -0.73
C CYS A 43 6.87 3.72 0.05
N GLY A 44 6.47 4.31 1.20
CA GLY A 44 7.38 4.90 2.17
C GLY A 44 8.17 3.88 2.99
N GLU A 45 7.77 2.60 2.96
CA GLU A 45 8.47 1.46 3.58
C GLU A 45 8.68 1.57 5.10
N TYR A 46 7.72 2.20 5.76
CA TYR A 46 7.58 2.20 7.21
C TYR A 46 6.37 1.31 7.58
N LEU A 47 6.61 0.24 8.31
CA LEU A 47 5.59 -0.68 8.82
C LEU A 47 5.35 -0.38 10.31
N SER A 48 4.17 0.14 10.64
CA SER A 48 3.79 0.37 12.03
C SER A 48 3.69 -0.94 12.83
N MET A 49 4.18 -0.95 14.07
CA MET A 49 4.14 -2.12 14.96
C MET A 49 2.73 -2.55 15.35
N GLU A 50 1.69 -1.76 15.05
CA GLU A 50 0.29 -2.13 15.35
C GLU A 50 -0.15 -3.46 14.69
N VAL A 51 0.52 -3.90 13.61
CA VAL A 51 0.20 -5.16 12.90
C VAL A 51 1.11 -6.32 13.28
N ASN A 52 2.12 -6.11 14.11
CA ASN A 52 3.15 -7.11 14.41
C ASN A 52 2.57 -8.39 15.03
N LEU A 53 1.69 -8.26 16.02
CA LEU A 53 1.05 -9.42 16.66
C LEU A 53 0.24 -10.25 15.65
N TYR A 54 -0.48 -9.58 14.74
CA TYR A 54 -1.23 -10.29 13.73
C TYR A 54 -0.32 -10.97 12.69
N LEU A 55 0.73 -10.30 12.23
CA LEU A 55 1.71 -10.93 11.32
C LEU A 55 2.37 -12.15 11.96
N LYS A 56 2.76 -12.06 13.23
CA LYS A 56 3.30 -13.21 13.99
C LYS A 56 2.28 -14.37 14.06
N SER A 57 0.99 -14.10 14.22
CA SER A 57 -0.04 -15.15 14.21
C SER A 57 -0.19 -15.84 12.85
N LEU A 58 0.23 -15.19 11.77
CA LEU A 58 0.32 -15.75 10.42
C LEU A 58 1.65 -16.47 10.14
N GLY A 59 2.55 -16.51 11.13
CA GLY A 59 3.89 -17.08 11.00
C GLY A 59 4.92 -16.17 10.32
N ILE A 60 4.68 -14.84 10.32
CA ILE A 60 5.60 -13.83 9.77
C ILE A 60 6.20 -13.03 10.92
N ASN A 61 7.49 -13.18 11.15
CA ASN A 61 8.23 -12.35 12.11
C ASN A 61 9.00 -11.26 11.35
N VAL A 62 8.53 -10.02 11.41
CA VAL A 62 9.13 -8.91 10.67
C VAL A 62 10.53 -8.54 11.14
N ASN A 63 10.89 -8.87 12.40
CA ASN A 63 12.22 -8.62 12.92
C ASN A 63 13.28 -9.57 12.33
N ASP A 64 12.86 -10.71 11.76
CA ASP A 64 13.79 -11.62 11.03
C ASP A 64 14.12 -11.07 9.64
N LEU A 65 13.32 -10.10 9.15
CA LEU A 65 13.45 -9.52 7.82
C LEU A 65 14.18 -8.17 7.82
N SER A 66 14.11 -7.44 8.93
CA SER A 66 14.76 -6.13 9.09
C SER A 66 15.02 -5.83 10.57
N ASP A 67 16.22 -5.35 10.83
CA ASP A 67 16.70 -4.85 12.14
C ASP A 67 16.54 -3.34 12.30
N VAL A 68 15.87 -2.69 11.36
CA VAL A 68 15.66 -1.23 11.34
C VAL A 68 14.41 -0.89 12.15
N GLU A 69 14.59 -0.69 13.46
CA GLU A 69 13.52 -0.24 14.36
C GLU A 69 13.45 1.29 14.35
N ILE A 70 12.28 1.84 14.01
CA ILE A 70 12.03 3.28 13.86
C ILE A 70 11.08 3.73 14.95
N ASP A 71 11.56 4.52 15.87
CA ASP A 71 10.77 5.12 16.98
C ASP A 71 10.90 6.65 17.06
N ASN A 72 11.73 7.26 16.22
CA ASN A 72 11.94 8.69 16.13
C ASN A 72 11.45 9.27 14.79
N PHE A 73 10.93 10.49 14.86
CA PHE A 73 10.40 11.24 13.73
C PHE A 73 11.00 12.64 13.69
N SER A 74 11.35 13.10 12.49
CA SER A 74 11.80 14.47 12.23
C SER A 74 11.02 15.09 11.06
N PHE A 75 10.67 16.37 11.20
CA PHE A 75 10.04 17.15 10.14
C PHE A 75 10.80 18.44 9.89
N THR A 76 11.18 18.68 8.64
CA THR A 76 11.90 19.90 8.22
C THR A 76 11.18 20.66 7.12
N ARG A 77 11.43 21.98 7.05
CA ARG A 77 10.98 22.85 5.94
C ARG A 77 12.06 23.86 5.61
N GLY A 78 12.55 23.85 4.37
CA GLY A 78 13.67 24.70 3.95
C GLY A 78 14.93 24.42 4.77
N SER A 79 15.45 25.42 5.50
CA SER A 79 16.61 25.26 6.39
C SER A 79 16.23 24.99 7.85
N ARG A 80 14.93 24.90 8.19
CA ARG A 80 14.45 24.80 9.58
C ARG A 80 14.03 23.38 9.92
N SER A 81 14.45 22.88 11.08
CA SER A 81 13.78 21.78 11.77
C SER A 81 12.51 22.32 12.40
N ILE A 82 11.37 21.71 12.08
CA ILE A 82 10.06 22.17 12.57
C ILE A 82 9.60 21.35 13.77
N LYS A 83 9.83 20.03 13.74
CA LYS A 83 9.35 19.11 14.77
C LYS A 83 10.24 17.87 14.83
N THR A 84 10.55 17.46 16.04
CA THR A 84 11.01 16.10 16.37
C THR A 84 10.04 15.48 17.33
N ALA A 85 9.84 14.18 17.28
CA ALA A 85 8.95 13.45 18.20
C ALA A 85 9.34 11.98 18.24
N THR A 86 9.07 11.34 19.37
CA THR A 86 9.08 9.88 19.48
C THR A 86 7.75 9.33 18.99
N LEU A 87 7.79 8.22 18.27
CA LEU A 87 6.63 7.49 17.78
C LEU A 87 6.22 6.44 18.84
N PRO A 88 5.08 6.60 19.53
CA PRO A 88 4.77 5.76 20.71
C PRO A 88 4.68 4.25 20.41
N LEU A 89 4.27 3.87 19.21
CA LEU A 89 4.18 2.48 18.80
C LEU A 89 5.43 2.02 18.02
N GLY A 90 6.21 2.96 17.51
CA GLY A 90 7.32 2.66 16.62
C GLY A 90 6.89 1.94 15.33
N GLY A 91 7.87 1.52 14.59
CA GLY A 91 7.70 0.78 13.34
C GLY A 91 8.99 0.11 12.90
N ILE A 92 8.89 -0.64 11.82
CA ILE A 92 10.02 -1.30 11.16
C ILE A 92 10.22 -0.65 9.78
N GLY A 93 11.46 -0.25 9.50
CA GLY A 93 11.88 0.13 8.16
C GLY A 93 12.13 -1.14 7.34
N ILE A 94 11.20 -1.47 6.44
CA ILE A 94 11.26 -2.70 5.66
C ILE A 94 10.79 -2.45 4.23
N SER A 95 11.56 -2.93 3.25
CA SER A 95 11.20 -2.76 1.86
C SER A 95 9.99 -3.62 1.48
N ARG A 96 9.23 -3.15 0.49
CA ARG A 96 8.19 -3.96 -0.15
C ARG A 96 8.77 -5.14 -0.91
N TYR A 97 10.04 -5.08 -1.28
CA TYR A 97 10.77 -6.17 -1.92
C TYR A 97 10.89 -7.38 -0.97
N SER A 98 11.34 -7.15 0.25
CA SER A 98 11.52 -8.20 1.27
C SER A 98 10.19 -8.65 1.87
N LEU A 99 9.34 -7.71 2.31
CA LEU A 99 8.10 -8.06 2.98
C LEU A 99 7.10 -8.75 2.05
N ASP A 100 6.93 -8.27 0.81
CA ASP A 100 6.00 -8.92 -0.14
C ASP A 100 6.52 -10.31 -0.53
N LEU A 101 7.84 -10.51 -0.64
CA LEU A 101 8.42 -11.83 -0.92
C LEU A 101 8.15 -12.81 0.21
N GLU A 102 8.34 -12.41 1.46
CA GLU A 102 8.08 -13.28 2.61
C GLU A 102 6.59 -13.67 2.70
N LEU A 103 5.70 -12.69 2.56
CA LEU A 103 4.26 -12.95 2.52
C LEU A 103 3.88 -13.85 1.33
N TYR A 104 4.51 -13.70 0.17
CA TYR A 104 4.29 -14.57 -0.98
C TYR A 104 4.77 -16.00 -0.70
N ASN A 105 5.97 -16.16 -0.13
CA ASN A 105 6.49 -17.48 0.22
C ASN A 105 5.57 -18.19 1.21
N LYS A 106 5.06 -17.46 2.19
CA LYS A 106 4.09 -18.01 3.16
C LYS A 106 2.74 -18.33 2.53
N ALA A 107 2.22 -17.46 1.70
CA ALA A 107 0.93 -17.68 1.04
C ALA A 107 0.94 -18.91 0.10
N ARG A 108 2.02 -19.08 -0.67
CA ARG A 108 2.16 -20.17 -1.65
C ARG A 108 2.29 -21.57 -1.03
N GLU A 109 2.45 -21.68 0.27
CA GLU A 109 2.41 -22.97 0.96
C GLU A 109 1.02 -23.65 0.83
N LYS A 110 -0.06 -22.86 0.71
CA LYS A 110 -1.43 -23.35 0.71
C LYS A 110 -2.36 -22.72 -0.35
N ALA A 111 -2.03 -21.54 -0.87
CA ALA A 111 -2.80 -20.87 -1.91
C ALA A 111 -2.21 -21.11 -3.30
N ASP A 112 -3.07 -21.20 -4.30
CA ASP A 112 -2.69 -21.21 -5.71
C ASP A 112 -2.37 -19.78 -6.19
N PHE A 113 -1.45 -19.67 -7.17
CA PHE A 113 -1.07 -18.40 -7.79
C PHE A 113 -1.18 -18.46 -9.29
N LEU A 114 -1.75 -17.42 -9.89
CA LEU A 114 -1.83 -17.24 -11.34
C LEU A 114 -1.18 -15.92 -11.73
N LEU A 115 -0.13 -16.00 -12.54
CA LEU A 115 0.53 -14.83 -13.14
C LEU A 115 -0.32 -14.34 -14.32
N ASP A 116 -1.31 -13.51 -14.02
CA ASP A 116 -2.25 -12.97 -15.00
C ASP A 116 -2.90 -11.69 -14.44
N ARG A 117 -3.70 -11.04 -15.25
CA ARG A 117 -4.42 -9.81 -14.89
C ARG A 117 -5.93 -10.05 -14.93
N VAL A 118 -6.62 -9.65 -13.87
CA VAL A 118 -8.09 -9.65 -13.83
C VAL A 118 -8.61 -8.43 -14.58
N PHE A 119 -9.49 -8.68 -15.56
CA PHE A 119 -10.15 -7.65 -16.38
C PHE A 119 -11.60 -7.43 -16.01
N ASP A 120 -12.29 -8.48 -15.56
CA ASP A 120 -13.70 -8.41 -15.22
C ASP A 120 -14.06 -9.38 -14.10
N VAL A 121 -15.05 -8.97 -13.31
CA VAL A 121 -15.65 -9.80 -12.26
C VAL A 121 -17.16 -9.56 -12.29
N THR A 122 -17.93 -10.61 -12.54
CA THR A 122 -19.39 -10.55 -12.59
C THR A 122 -19.99 -11.63 -11.73
N LEU A 123 -21.12 -11.36 -11.09
CA LEU A 123 -21.88 -12.35 -10.34
C LEU A 123 -22.85 -13.07 -11.26
N ILE A 124 -22.81 -14.41 -11.29
CA ILE A 124 -23.70 -15.29 -12.06
C ILE A 124 -24.13 -16.42 -11.14
N ASP A 125 -25.42 -16.60 -10.96
CA ASP A 125 -26.01 -17.71 -10.18
C ASP A 125 -25.30 -17.98 -8.83
N ASN A 126 -25.13 -16.91 -8.02
CA ASN A 126 -24.43 -16.93 -6.72
C ASN A 126 -22.93 -17.26 -6.75
N HIS A 127 -22.31 -17.33 -7.92
CA HIS A 127 -20.87 -17.47 -8.08
C HIS A 127 -20.29 -16.29 -8.86
N PHE A 128 -19.09 -15.90 -8.50
CA PHE A 128 -18.36 -14.90 -9.26
C PHE A 128 -17.64 -15.53 -10.45
N LYS A 129 -17.91 -15.02 -11.64
CA LYS A 129 -17.12 -15.27 -12.84
C LYS A 129 -16.02 -14.23 -12.92
N VAL A 130 -14.77 -14.69 -12.94
CA VAL A 130 -13.56 -13.87 -13.04
C VAL A 130 -12.92 -14.07 -14.41
N ILE A 131 -12.72 -12.99 -15.15
CA ILE A 131 -12.10 -13.02 -16.48
C ILE A 131 -10.71 -12.40 -16.37
N THR A 132 -9.71 -13.19 -16.77
CA THR A 132 -8.32 -12.75 -16.91
C THR A 132 -7.92 -12.64 -18.38
N SER A 133 -6.65 -12.37 -18.70
CA SER A 133 -6.15 -12.35 -20.07
C SER A 133 -6.37 -13.70 -20.78
N ASN A 134 -6.19 -14.81 -20.06
CA ASN A 134 -6.12 -16.13 -20.65
C ASN A 134 -7.12 -17.13 -20.05
N HIS A 135 -7.87 -16.76 -19.00
CA HIS A 135 -8.70 -17.72 -18.25
C HIS A 135 -10.08 -17.14 -17.92
N VAL A 136 -11.04 -18.05 -17.79
CA VAL A 136 -12.34 -17.82 -17.16
C VAL A 136 -12.41 -18.73 -15.94
N LEU A 137 -12.56 -18.13 -14.76
CA LEU A 137 -12.51 -18.78 -13.46
C LEU A 137 -13.76 -18.47 -12.66
N PHE A 138 -14.09 -19.29 -11.67
CA PHE A 138 -15.26 -19.12 -10.83
C PHE A 138 -14.88 -19.20 -9.35
N ALA A 139 -15.57 -18.41 -8.50
CA ALA A 139 -15.39 -18.43 -7.05
C ALA A 139 -16.70 -18.15 -6.32
N LYS A 140 -16.80 -18.67 -5.08
CA LYS A 140 -17.91 -18.33 -4.17
C LYS A 140 -17.81 -16.88 -3.68
N GLN A 141 -16.58 -16.39 -3.49
CA GLN A 141 -16.29 -15.00 -3.11
C GLN A 141 -15.07 -14.45 -3.85
N VAL A 142 -15.09 -13.16 -4.15
CA VAL A 142 -13.94 -12.43 -4.73
C VAL A 142 -13.57 -11.25 -3.84
N ILE A 143 -12.26 -11.11 -3.63
CA ILE A 143 -11.66 -9.97 -2.92
C ILE A 143 -10.80 -9.18 -3.92
N ILE A 144 -11.02 -7.86 -3.99
CA ILE A 144 -10.26 -6.97 -4.86
C ILE A 144 -9.17 -6.27 -4.05
N ALA A 145 -7.92 -6.56 -4.38
CA ALA A 145 -6.71 -6.06 -3.71
C ALA A 145 -5.74 -5.39 -4.71
N THR A 146 -6.27 -4.76 -5.75
CA THR A 146 -5.52 -4.25 -6.91
C THR A 146 -4.77 -2.93 -6.63
N GLY A 147 -4.83 -2.42 -5.40
CA GLY A 147 -4.04 -1.29 -4.93
C GLY A 147 -4.60 0.08 -5.33
N LYS A 148 -3.69 1.02 -5.64
CA LYS A 148 -4.03 2.45 -5.78
C LYS A 148 -4.99 2.75 -6.91
N ARG A 149 -4.85 2.04 -8.03
CA ARG A 149 -5.61 2.24 -9.27
C ARG A 149 -5.49 1.00 -10.16
N SER A 150 -6.60 0.56 -10.75
CA SER A 150 -6.64 -0.63 -11.61
C SER A 150 -7.62 -0.46 -12.77
N LEU A 151 -7.62 -1.41 -13.70
CA LEU A 151 -8.62 -1.50 -14.76
C LEU A 151 -10.01 -1.83 -14.20
N LEU A 152 -10.09 -2.61 -13.12
CA LEU A 152 -11.35 -2.92 -12.44
C LEU A 152 -12.03 -1.68 -11.85
N ASP A 153 -11.27 -0.67 -11.38
CA ASP A 153 -11.86 0.58 -10.93
C ASP A 153 -12.61 1.32 -12.05
N LYS A 154 -12.11 1.24 -13.28
CA LYS A 154 -12.81 1.77 -14.48
C LYS A 154 -14.02 0.92 -14.82
N LYS A 155 -13.90 -0.40 -14.76
CA LYS A 155 -14.97 -1.35 -15.08
C LYS A 155 -16.16 -1.18 -14.12
N PHE A 156 -15.88 -0.99 -12.83
CA PHE A 156 -16.89 -0.72 -11.81
C PHE A 156 -17.36 0.74 -11.77
N ALA A 157 -16.89 1.59 -12.71
CA ALA A 157 -17.24 3.02 -12.80
C ALA A 157 -17.06 3.78 -11.46
N ARG A 158 -16.05 3.41 -10.66
CA ARG A 158 -15.83 3.99 -9.33
C ARG A 158 -15.59 5.50 -9.42
N PRO A 159 -16.26 6.34 -8.62
CA PRO A 159 -16.27 7.80 -8.81
C PRO A 159 -14.88 8.46 -8.81
N PHE A 160 -13.95 7.95 -7.99
CA PHE A 160 -12.60 8.52 -7.89
C PHE A 160 -11.78 8.40 -9.19
N ILE A 161 -12.12 7.44 -10.07
CA ILE A 161 -11.37 7.21 -11.32
C ILE A 161 -11.63 8.27 -12.37
N GLN A 162 -12.79 8.93 -12.29
CA GLN A 162 -13.20 9.97 -13.24
C GLN A 162 -12.49 11.30 -12.98
N LYS A 163 -12.00 11.52 -11.76
CA LYS A 163 -11.26 12.73 -11.39
C LYS A 163 -9.78 12.57 -11.69
N LYS A 164 -9.21 13.55 -12.42
CA LYS A 164 -7.76 13.62 -12.59
C LYS A 164 -7.12 14.00 -11.26
N SER A 165 -6.24 13.14 -10.76
CA SER A 165 -5.47 13.46 -9.57
C SER A 165 -4.20 14.23 -9.94
N PRO A 166 -3.85 15.30 -9.20
CA PRO A 166 -2.66 16.08 -9.49
C PRO A 166 -1.37 15.47 -8.89
N TRP A 167 -1.43 14.26 -8.30
CA TRP A 167 -0.33 13.72 -7.53
C TRP A 167 0.53 12.74 -8.34
N LEU A 168 1.84 12.98 -8.28
CA LEU A 168 2.92 12.11 -8.74
C LEU A 168 3.73 11.68 -7.51
N ALA A 169 4.09 10.41 -7.41
CA ALA A 169 5.07 9.92 -6.45
C ALA A 169 6.29 9.33 -7.16
N VAL A 170 7.43 9.47 -6.52
CA VAL A 170 8.72 8.93 -6.97
C VAL A 170 9.38 8.24 -5.78
N LYS A 171 10.01 7.10 -6.05
CA LYS A 171 10.73 6.29 -5.07
C LYS A 171 12.06 5.80 -5.63
N MET A 172 13.08 5.82 -4.78
CA MET A 172 14.37 5.23 -5.06
C MET A 172 15.11 4.86 -3.78
N HIS A 173 15.91 3.80 -3.80
CA HIS A 173 16.81 3.47 -2.70
C HIS A 173 18.20 4.06 -2.94
N TYR A 174 18.85 4.42 -1.84
CA TYR A 174 20.20 4.99 -1.85
C TYR A 174 21.07 4.34 -0.77
N LYS A 175 22.37 4.34 -1.00
CA LYS A 175 23.37 4.20 0.06
C LYS A 175 23.59 5.58 0.66
N PHE A 176 23.24 5.73 1.92
CA PHE A 176 23.40 6.98 2.67
C PHE A 176 23.46 6.68 4.16
N ASP A 177 24.30 7.40 4.88
CA ASP A 177 24.40 7.23 6.33
C ASP A 177 23.35 8.11 7.05
N MET A 178 22.43 7.43 7.74
CA MET A 178 21.44 8.06 8.62
C MET A 178 21.14 7.13 9.81
N PRO A 179 20.60 7.63 10.94
CA PRO A 179 20.20 6.78 12.07
C PRO A 179 19.21 5.68 11.67
N ASN A 180 19.31 4.52 12.31
CA ASN A 180 18.41 3.40 12.07
C ASN A 180 16.99 3.67 12.62
N ASP A 181 16.93 4.40 13.73
CA ASP A 181 15.73 4.66 14.53
C ASP A 181 14.88 5.85 14.04
N LEU A 182 15.25 6.44 12.88
CA LEU A 182 14.70 7.72 12.44
C LEU A 182 13.93 7.60 11.11
N VAL A 183 12.72 8.16 11.07
CA VAL A 183 12.02 8.53 9.83
C VAL A 183 11.97 10.05 9.72
N GLU A 184 12.40 10.56 8.57
CA GLU A 184 12.40 11.99 8.29
C GLU A 184 11.36 12.36 7.24
N LEU A 185 10.67 13.48 7.45
CA LEU A 185 9.83 14.12 6.44
C LEU A 185 10.34 15.52 6.13
N HIS A 186 10.45 15.84 4.87
CA HIS A 186 11.01 17.09 4.36
C HIS A 186 10.01 17.79 3.43
N ALA A 187 9.43 18.90 3.88
CA ALA A 187 8.56 19.70 3.03
C ALA A 187 9.40 20.53 2.02
N TYR A 188 8.89 20.57 0.79
CA TYR A 188 9.42 21.41 -0.29
C TYR A 188 8.27 21.98 -1.12
N LYS A 189 8.56 22.88 -2.05
CA LYS A 189 7.52 23.53 -2.88
C LYS A 189 6.73 22.50 -3.71
N GLY A 190 5.45 22.38 -3.39
CA GLY A 190 4.51 21.49 -4.09
C GLY A 190 4.47 20.05 -3.58
N GLY A 191 5.21 19.69 -2.50
CA GLY A 191 5.19 18.33 -1.98
C GLY A 191 6.00 18.12 -0.71
N TYR A 192 6.26 16.86 -0.44
CA TYR A 192 7.15 16.43 0.64
C TYR A 192 7.87 15.14 0.27
N ALA A 193 9.01 14.90 0.89
CA ALA A 193 9.81 13.67 0.77
C ALA A 193 9.94 13.00 2.13
N GLY A 194 9.89 11.66 2.15
CA GLY A 194 10.23 10.83 3.29
C GLY A 194 11.54 10.11 3.09
N LEU A 195 12.35 10.03 4.13
CA LEU A 195 13.57 9.25 4.22
C LEU A 195 13.46 8.29 5.41
N SER A 196 13.80 7.03 5.20
CA SER A 196 13.96 6.04 6.27
C SER A 196 14.88 4.93 5.79
N LYS A 197 15.63 4.32 6.71
CA LYS A 197 16.36 3.08 6.38
C LYS A 197 15.39 1.93 6.19
N VAL A 198 15.82 0.96 5.41
CA VAL A 198 15.23 -0.36 5.26
C VAL A 198 16.33 -1.40 5.48
N GLU A 199 15.98 -2.67 5.43
CA GLU A 199 16.93 -3.77 5.56
C GLU A 199 18.16 -3.56 4.65
N ASN A 200 19.29 -4.15 5.00
CA ASN A 200 20.57 -4.01 4.29
C ASN A 200 21.17 -2.60 4.31
N GLY A 201 20.71 -1.71 5.21
CA GLY A 201 21.22 -0.36 5.38
C GLY A 201 20.95 0.58 4.21
N ASN A 202 20.05 0.22 3.29
CA ASN A 202 19.61 1.12 2.24
C ASN A 202 18.65 2.17 2.80
N VAL A 203 18.69 3.39 2.27
CA VAL A 203 17.74 4.45 2.59
C VAL A 203 16.71 4.58 1.47
N ASN A 204 15.45 4.44 1.83
CA ASN A 204 14.32 4.69 0.93
C ASN A 204 14.02 6.20 0.90
N LEU A 205 14.22 6.81 -0.25
CA LEU A 205 13.62 8.12 -0.57
C LEU A 205 12.31 7.89 -1.30
N CYS A 206 11.20 8.33 -0.71
CA CYS A 206 9.90 8.32 -1.35
C CYS A 206 9.25 9.70 -1.22
N TYR A 207 8.90 10.34 -2.34
CA TYR A 207 8.29 11.65 -2.29
C TYR A 207 7.00 11.75 -3.11
N LEU A 208 6.14 12.67 -2.68
CA LEU A 208 4.90 13.04 -3.34
C LEU A 208 4.98 14.48 -3.80
N VAL A 209 4.62 14.75 -5.05
CA VAL A 209 4.63 16.09 -5.63
C VAL A 209 3.34 16.37 -6.41
N ASN A 210 2.87 17.61 -6.35
CA ASN A 210 1.81 18.09 -7.22
C ASN A 210 2.34 18.22 -8.64
N TYR A 211 1.65 17.65 -9.61
CA TYR A 211 2.07 17.65 -11.01
C TYR A 211 2.28 19.08 -11.58
N LYS A 212 1.54 20.08 -11.11
CA LYS A 212 1.76 21.48 -11.50
C LYS A 212 3.15 21.99 -11.12
N SER A 213 3.71 21.50 -10.01
CA SER A 213 5.07 21.85 -9.57
C SER A 213 6.15 21.04 -10.28
N PHE A 214 5.80 19.91 -10.87
CA PHE A 214 6.72 19.00 -11.56
C PHE A 214 6.83 19.28 -13.05
N LYS A 215 5.72 19.64 -13.71
CA LYS A 215 5.58 19.69 -15.18
C LYS A 215 6.57 20.60 -15.92
N ASP A 216 7.10 21.61 -15.23
CA ASP A 216 8.02 22.58 -15.82
C ASP A 216 9.49 22.06 -15.85
N TYR A 217 9.71 20.84 -15.32
CA TYR A 217 11.00 20.15 -15.30
C TYR A 217 10.99 18.99 -16.27
N LYS A 218 12.10 18.79 -17.01
CA LYS A 218 12.21 17.77 -18.07
C LYS A 218 12.15 16.34 -17.52
N ASP A 219 12.75 16.12 -16.34
CA ASP A 219 12.95 14.80 -15.75
C ASP A 219 13.05 14.87 -14.23
N ILE A 220 13.04 13.70 -13.60
CA ILE A 220 13.15 13.52 -12.16
C ILE A 220 14.48 14.06 -11.60
N PRO A 221 15.66 13.75 -12.18
CA PRO A 221 16.92 14.30 -11.72
C PRO A 221 16.95 15.84 -11.71
N THR A 222 16.48 16.49 -12.75
CA THR A 222 16.40 17.95 -12.83
C THR A 222 15.48 18.52 -11.75
N PHE A 223 14.31 17.89 -11.53
CA PHE A 223 13.38 18.28 -10.47
C PHE A 223 14.02 18.10 -9.08
N ASN A 224 14.67 16.97 -8.82
CA ASN A 224 15.34 16.71 -7.56
C ASN A 224 16.40 17.78 -7.27
N ASN A 225 17.25 18.09 -8.25
CA ASN A 225 18.32 19.07 -8.10
C ASN A 225 17.82 20.50 -7.92
N LYS A 226 16.73 20.91 -8.60
CA LYS A 226 16.25 22.29 -8.56
C LYS A 226 15.22 22.57 -7.47
N VAL A 227 14.46 21.57 -7.05
CA VAL A 227 13.33 21.74 -6.13
C VAL A 227 13.57 21.07 -4.78
N LEU A 228 13.91 19.78 -4.76
CA LEU A 228 14.10 19.07 -3.50
C LEU A 228 15.30 19.63 -2.72
N THR A 229 16.39 19.97 -3.40
CA THR A 229 17.60 20.55 -2.79
C THR A 229 17.42 21.97 -2.23
N GLN A 230 16.26 22.59 -2.42
CA GLN A 230 15.91 23.83 -1.69
C GLN A 230 15.66 23.56 -0.20
N ASN A 231 15.31 22.33 0.16
CA ASN A 231 15.37 21.87 1.54
C ASN A 231 16.80 21.48 1.88
N ARG A 232 17.36 22.05 2.98
CA ARG A 232 18.75 21.86 3.37
C ARG A 232 19.11 20.40 3.63
N ALA A 233 18.23 19.65 4.29
CA ALA A 233 18.47 18.23 4.58
C ALA A 233 18.49 17.40 3.28
N LEU A 234 17.54 17.63 2.37
CA LEU A 234 17.53 16.96 1.07
C LEU A 234 18.73 17.38 0.19
N LYS A 235 19.21 18.61 0.29
CA LYS A 235 20.44 19.03 -0.39
C LYS A 235 21.64 18.23 0.09
N GLU A 236 21.78 18.05 1.41
CA GLU A 236 22.87 17.26 1.99
C GLU A 236 22.73 15.78 1.62
N PHE A 237 21.51 15.26 1.66
CA PHE A 237 21.21 13.90 1.18
C PHE A 237 21.67 13.70 -0.26
N PHE A 238 21.22 14.50 -1.22
CA PHE A 238 21.55 14.32 -2.64
C PHE A 238 23.02 14.57 -2.97
N LYS A 239 23.74 15.31 -2.12
CA LYS A 239 25.20 15.52 -2.27
C LYS A 239 25.99 14.26 -1.96
N ASN A 240 25.53 13.42 -1.00
CA ASN A 240 26.29 12.30 -0.43
C ASN A 240 25.69 10.93 -0.74
N ALA A 241 24.41 10.88 -1.15
CA ALA A 241 23.67 9.64 -1.39
C ALA A 241 24.03 9.03 -2.76
N ILE A 242 24.28 7.73 -2.77
CA ILE A 242 24.58 6.96 -3.99
C ILE A 242 23.33 6.14 -4.35
N PRO A 243 22.73 6.31 -5.55
CA PRO A 243 21.57 5.54 -5.96
C PRO A 243 21.87 4.05 -6.07
N VAL A 244 20.96 3.20 -5.61
CA VAL A 244 21.05 1.73 -5.69
C VAL A 244 20.54 1.21 -7.02
N TRP A 245 19.61 1.93 -7.67
CA TRP A 245 19.02 1.57 -8.97
C TRP A 245 19.35 2.60 -10.03
N GLU A 246 19.33 2.18 -11.28
CA GLU A 246 19.56 3.08 -12.42
C GLU A 246 18.42 4.10 -12.59
N LYS A 247 17.18 3.67 -12.38
CA LYS A 247 16.00 4.50 -12.61
C LYS A 247 15.04 4.44 -11.43
N PRO A 248 14.49 5.59 -10.99
CA PRO A 248 13.49 5.63 -9.93
C PRO A 248 12.17 5.02 -10.40
N ILE A 249 11.44 4.47 -9.45
CA ILE A 249 10.03 4.09 -9.66
C ILE A 249 9.18 5.35 -9.57
N SER A 250 8.25 5.53 -10.49
CA SER A 250 7.30 6.63 -10.46
C SER A 250 5.88 6.16 -10.73
N ILE A 251 4.91 6.82 -10.12
CA ILE A 251 3.48 6.59 -10.35
C ILE A 251 2.74 7.92 -10.35
N SER A 252 1.91 8.14 -11.34
CA SER A 252 1.06 9.33 -11.46
C SER A 252 -0.40 9.00 -11.11
N GLN A 253 -1.23 10.05 -11.05
CA GLN A 253 -2.67 9.91 -10.80
C GLN A 253 -3.02 9.22 -9.47
N ILE A 254 -2.19 9.41 -8.43
CA ILE A 254 -2.48 8.91 -7.08
C ILE A 254 -3.66 9.68 -6.52
N SER A 255 -4.77 8.98 -6.25
CA SER A 255 -6.01 9.61 -5.77
C SER A 255 -6.21 9.36 -4.27
N PHE A 256 -6.36 10.45 -3.52
CA PHE A 256 -6.76 10.44 -2.10
C PHE A 256 -8.27 10.70 -1.92
N GLU A 257 -9.03 10.65 -3.02
CA GLU A 257 -10.49 10.70 -2.98
C GLU A 257 -11.06 9.54 -2.14
N GLN A 258 -12.26 9.75 -1.64
CA GLN A 258 -12.95 8.70 -0.90
C GLN A 258 -13.22 7.51 -1.82
N LYS A 259 -12.97 6.32 -1.28
CA LYS A 259 -13.28 5.04 -1.90
C LYS A 259 -14.19 4.25 -0.96
N GLU A 260 -14.91 3.29 -1.51
CA GLU A 260 -15.77 2.42 -0.73
C GLU A 260 -15.10 1.05 -0.50
N PRO A 261 -15.24 0.46 0.71
CA PRO A 261 -14.69 -0.85 1.03
C PRO A 261 -15.49 -2.02 0.44
N VAL A 262 -16.66 -1.74 -0.12
CA VAL A 262 -17.53 -2.71 -0.80
C VAL A 262 -18.02 -2.09 -2.11
N GLU A 263 -18.02 -2.88 -3.18
CA GLU A 263 -18.55 -2.50 -4.48
C GLU A 263 -19.46 -3.63 -4.99
N GLY A 264 -20.78 -3.40 -5.03
CA GLY A 264 -21.75 -4.46 -5.24
C GLY A 264 -21.61 -5.56 -4.17
N LYS A 265 -21.28 -6.79 -4.58
CA LYS A 265 -20.99 -7.91 -3.68
C LYS A 265 -19.50 -8.23 -3.50
N LEU A 266 -18.62 -7.32 -3.94
CA LEU A 266 -17.18 -7.48 -3.86
C LEU A 266 -16.61 -6.75 -2.65
N LEU A 267 -15.68 -7.40 -1.95
CA LEU A 267 -14.90 -6.78 -0.88
C LEU A 267 -13.65 -6.12 -1.46
N MET A 268 -13.41 -4.86 -1.11
CA MET A 268 -12.21 -4.12 -1.45
C MET A 268 -11.27 -4.08 -0.25
N ILE A 269 -9.98 -4.38 -0.42
CA ILE A 269 -8.99 -4.33 0.66
C ILE A 269 -7.74 -3.51 0.28
N GLY A 270 -6.99 -3.06 1.28
CA GLY A 270 -5.80 -2.22 1.07
C GLY A 270 -6.14 -0.88 0.40
N ASP A 271 -5.23 -0.38 -0.43
CA ASP A 271 -5.40 0.90 -1.15
C ASP A 271 -6.61 0.90 -2.10
N THR A 272 -7.14 -0.27 -2.44
CA THR A 272 -8.37 -0.41 -3.24
C THR A 272 -9.60 0.07 -2.44
N ALA A 273 -9.65 -0.22 -1.15
CA ALA A 273 -10.73 0.23 -0.25
C ALA A 273 -10.58 1.69 0.18
N GLY A 274 -9.34 2.16 0.31
CA GLY A 274 -9.05 3.53 0.71
C GLY A 274 -7.54 3.78 0.82
N LEU A 275 -7.06 4.85 0.22
CA LEU A 275 -5.67 5.24 0.27
C LEU A 275 -5.47 6.29 1.36
N ILE A 276 -4.73 5.93 2.41
CA ILE A 276 -4.32 6.89 3.43
C ILE A 276 -3.20 7.78 2.88
N HIS A 277 -3.18 9.03 3.34
CA HIS A 277 -2.10 9.94 2.94
C HIS A 277 -0.76 9.45 3.51
N PRO A 278 0.31 9.36 2.70
CA PRO A 278 1.59 8.80 3.13
C PRO A 278 2.22 9.50 4.35
N LEU A 279 1.91 10.78 4.58
CA LEU A 279 2.30 11.52 5.80
C LEU A 279 1.90 10.83 7.13
N CYS A 280 0.90 9.96 7.09
CA CYS A 280 0.44 9.26 8.29
C CYS A 280 1.28 8.01 8.61
N GLY A 281 2.18 7.59 7.70
CA GLY A 281 3.03 6.40 7.89
C GLY A 281 2.27 5.06 8.06
N ASN A 282 0.98 5.00 7.74
CA ASN A 282 0.11 3.89 8.16
C ASN A 282 -0.46 3.06 7.00
N GLY A 283 -0.02 3.31 5.75
CA GLY A 283 -0.61 2.64 4.58
C GLY A 283 -0.41 1.12 4.56
N MET A 284 0.77 0.64 4.99
CA MET A 284 1.08 -0.79 5.05
C MET A 284 0.25 -1.49 6.11
N ALA A 285 0.19 -0.92 7.32
CA ALA A 285 -0.62 -1.47 8.41
C ALA A 285 -2.13 -1.47 8.08
N MET A 286 -2.63 -0.41 7.47
CA MET A 286 -4.03 -0.33 7.02
C MET A 286 -4.37 -1.41 5.97
N ALA A 287 -3.43 -1.72 5.06
CA ALA A 287 -3.60 -2.79 4.09
C ALA A 287 -3.72 -4.16 4.76
N ILE A 288 -2.86 -4.45 5.75
CA ILE A 288 -2.84 -5.70 6.52
C ILE A 288 -4.12 -5.83 7.37
N HIS A 289 -4.50 -4.78 8.10
CA HIS A 289 -5.73 -4.78 8.91
C HIS A 289 -7.00 -4.95 8.07
N SER A 290 -7.08 -4.31 6.91
CA SER A 290 -8.24 -4.48 6.03
C SER A 290 -8.35 -5.90 5.48
N ALA A 291 -7.21 -6.55 5.23
CA ALA A 291 -7.16 -7.96 4.82
C ALA A 291 -7.62 -8.87 5.95
N GLN A 292 -7.15 -8.67 7.19
CA GLN A 292 -7.59 -9.40 8.37
C GLN A 292 -9.11 -9.32 8.57
N MET A 293 -9.66 -8.09 8.51
CA MET A 293 -11.11 -7.89 8.66
C MET A 293 -11.91 -8.62 7.57
N ALA A 294 -11.51 -8.45 6.31
CA ALA A 294 -12.20 -9.09 5.19
C ALA A 294 -12.13 -10.61 5.30
N SER A 295 -10.96 -11.17 5.62
CA SER A 295 -10.77 -12.60 5.78
C SER A 295 -11.64 -13.19 6.89
N ASN A 296 -11.76 -12.50 8.04
CA ASN A 296 -12.61 -12.92 9.15
C ASN A 296 -14.09 -13.02 8.73
N TYR A 297 -14.60 -12.03 8.00
CA TYR A 297 -15.98 -12.04 7.55
C TYR A 297 -16.24 -13.03 6.41
N VAL A 298 -15.30 -13.20 5.48
CA VAL A 298 -15.36 -14.21 4.42
C VAL A 298 -15.38 -15.62 5.03
N THR A 299 -14.56 -15.86 6.06
CA THR A 299 -14.56 -17.14 6.79
C THR A 299 -15.93 -17.43 7.41
N GLN A 300 -16.54 -16.46 8.10
CA GLN A 300 -17.87 -16.62 8.68
C GLN A 300 -18.95 -16.89 7.60
N TYR A 301 -18.88 -16.19 6.48
CA TYR A 301 -19.80 -16.39 5.36
C TYR A 301 -19.66 -17.77 4.73
N LEU A 302 -18.43 -18.19 4.40
CA LEU A 302 -18.20 -19.48 3.76
C LEU A 302 -18.48 -20.70 4.67
N HIS A 303 -18.44 -20.51 5.99
CA HIS A 303 -18.90 -21.48 6.98
C HIS A 303 -20.42 -21.39 7.26
N ASN A 304 -21.17 -20.55 6.53
CA ASN A 304 -22.62 -20.32 6.72
C ASN A 304 -23.01 -19.78 8.11
N HIS A 305 -22.10 -19.13 8.83
CA HIS A 305 -22.42 -18.47 10.11
C HIS A 305 -23.14 -17.13 9.91
N ILE A 306 -22.93 -16.47 8.77
CA ILE A 306 -23.59 -15.24 8.37
C ILE A 306 -23.95 -15.30 6.88
N THR A 307 -24.95 -14.51 6.47
CA THR A 307 -25.29 -14.35 5.05
C THR A 307 -24.27 -13.48 4.32
N GLN A 308 -24.25 -13.52 2.97
CA GLN A 308 -23.40 -12.64 2.16
C GLN A 308 -23.68 -11.17 2.45
N ASP A 309 -24.94 -10.77 2.58
CA ASP A 309 -25.32 -9.39 2.86
C ASP A 309 -24.82 -8.95 4.26
N GLN A 310 -24.94 -9.79 5.27
CA GLN A 310 -24.38 -9.56 6.60
C GLN A 310 -22.85 -9.39 6.55
N MET A 311 -22.14 -10.24 5.78
CA MET A 311 -20.69 -10.12 5.57
C MET A 311 -20.32 -8.74 5.01
N LEU A 312 -21.00 -8.28 3.96
CA LEU A 312 -20.75 -7.00 3.30
C LEU A 312 -21.02 -5.82 4.22
N ILE A 313 -22.16 -5.83 4.92
CA ILE A 313 -22.56 -4.77 5.87
C ILE A 313 -21.57 -4.71 7.03
N ASN A 314 -21.26 -5.84 7.65
CA ASN A 314 -20.36 -5.91 8.80
C ASN A 314 -18.95 -5.47 8.45
N TYR A 315 -18.41 -5.94 7.31
CA TYR A 315 -17.10 -5.50 6.82
C TYR A 315 -17.08 -4.00 6.57
N SER A 316 -18.03 -3.49 5.80
CA SER A 316 -18.11 -2.06 5.46
C SER A 316 -18.22 -1.18 6.71
N THR A 317 -19.05 -1.55 7.67
CA THR A 317 -19.27 -0.83 8.92
C THR A 317 -18.00 -0.81 9.76
N ASN A 318 -17.39 -1.98 9.97
CA ASN A 318 -16.17 -2.11 10.76
C ASN A 318 -14.99 -1.40 10.10
N TRP A 319 -14.83 -1.53 8.79
CA TRP A 319 -13.81 -0.82 8.02
C TRP A 319 -13.94 0.70 8.18
N ARG A 320 -15.15 1.25 8.01
CA ARG A 320 -15.40 2.69 8.17
C ARG A 320 -15.16 3.16 9.61
N LYS A 321 -15.59 2.40 10.61
CA LYS A 321 -15.34 2.68 12.03
C LYS A 321 -13.84 2.78 12.31
N THR A 322 -13.04 1.89 11.75
CA THR A 322 -11.60 1.80 12.01
C THR A 322 -10.80 2.86 11.25
N PHE A 323 -11.13 3.15 9.98
CA PHE A 323 -10.24 3.92 9.11
C PHE A 323 -10.75 5.31 8.70
N SER A 324 -12.06 5.62 8.81
CA SER A 324 -12.60 6.89 8.28
C SER A 324 -11.98 8.12 8.94
N SER A 325 -11.73 8.08 10.26
CA SER A 325 -11.08 9.16 10.98
C SER A 325 -9.63 9.35 10.51
N ARG A 326 -8.85 8.26 10.42
CA ARG A 326 -7.44 8.29 9.95
C ARG A 326 -7.34 8.88 8.55
N LEU A 327 -8.21 8.46 7.63
CA LEU A 327 -8.28 8.98 6.26
C LEU A 327 -8.64 10.47 6.21
N ARG A 328 -9.58 10.91 7.07
CA ARG A 328 -9.98 12.32 7.17
C ARG A 328 -8.85 13.20 7.69
N TYR A 329 -8.20 12.77 8.76
CA TYR A 329 -7.03 13.48 9.32
C TYR A 329 -5.87 13.55 8.34
N GLY A 330 -5.58 12.47 7.60
CA GLY A 330 -4.55 12.48 6.57
C GLY A 330 -4.79 13.52 5.49
N ARG A 331 -6.05 13.63 4.98
CA ARG A 331 -6.43 14.67 4.01
C ARG A 331 -6.34 16.08 4.58
N TRP A 332 -6.72 16.27 5.84
CA TRP A 332 -6.63 17.56 6.52
C TRP A 332 -5.17 17.99 6.71
N LEU A 333 -4.32 17.09 7.20
CA LEU A 333 -2.89 17.34 7.38
C LEU A 333 -2.21 17.73 6.06
N GLN A 334 -2.54 17.04 4.97
CA GLN A 334 -2.06 17.38 3.63
C GLN A 334 -2.40 18.82 3.25
N LYS A 335 -3.64 19.24 3.47
CA LYS A 335 -4.06 20.62 3.15
C LYS A 335 -3.24 21.64 3.92
N ILE A 336 -3.00 21.43 5.22
CA ILE A 336 -2.20 22.34 6.04
C ILE A 336 -0.75 22.43 5.57
N LEU A 337 -0.13 21.30 5.28
CA LEU A 337 1.27 21.25 4.90
C LEU A 337 1.54 21.89 3.53
N LEU A 338 0.57 21.78 2.61
CA LEU A 338 0.70 22.29 1.24
C LEU A 338 0.22 23.73 1.07
N HIS A 339 -0.66 24.25 1.95
CA HIS A 339 -1.14 25.62 1.86
C HIS A 339 -0.09 26.68 2.28
N LYS A 340 0.98 26.26 2.95
CA LYS A 340 2.04 27.16 3.44
C LYS A 340 3.36 26.99 2.67
N THR A 341 3.33 26.26 1.55
CA THR A 341 4.43 26.13 0.60
C THR A 341 4.04 26.80 -0.73
#